data_3edd6b2c88d94e92a7898fc5ca28383d
#
_entry.id   3edd6b2c88d94e92a7898fc5ca28383d
#
_cell.length_a   1.000
_cell.length_b   1.000
_cell.length_c   1.000
_cell.angle_alpha   90.00
_cell.angle_beta   90.00
_cell.angle_gamma   90.00
#
_symmetry.space_group_name_H-M   'P 1'
#
loop_
_entity.id
_entity.type
_entity.pdbx_description
1 polymer ?
#
loop_
_entity_poly.entity_id
_entity_poly.type
_entity_poly.pdbx_seq_one_letter_code
_entity_poly.pdbx_strand_id
1 'polypeptide(L)'
;MAKKIVLAGACRTAIGTMGGALSTVPAADLGAVVIREALKRAGVAPDQVDQVYMGCVIQAGQGQNVARQASINAGLPIKVPAVTINVVCGSGLQSVNMAAQMIEAGDADIVVAGGCENMSLAPYAMMKGRYGYRMGNAELVDTMVNDALWDAFNHYHMGITAENICDQWGLTREELDKFAMVSQNKCEAAQKAGAFKDEIVPVEVKTKKTTILVDTDEGPRAGSNMEALGKLRPAFKKDGMVTAGNASGINDGAAAVVVMSEEKAKELGVTPMATWVAGALAGVEPRIMGIGPVAATKKVMAKAGMEIGDFDVIEANEAFAAQSVAVGKELGFDLEKLNPNGGAIALGHPVGASGCRILVTLLHEMQKMDAKTGLATLCIGGGMGCATIVKRD
;
A
#
# COMPACT_ATOMS: atom_id res chain seq x y z
N MET A 1 -26.50 18.26 5.35
CA MET A 1 -26.26 16.82 5.01
C MET A 1 -24.76 16.63 4.86
N ALA A 2 -24.20 15.49 5.27
CA ALA A 2 -22.78 15.19 5.03
C ALA A 2 -22.53 15.15 3.50
N LYS A 3 -21.39 15.70 3.06
CA LYS A 3 -20.98 15.64 1.65
C LYS A 3 -20.77 14.19 1.23
N LYS A 4 -21.30 13.77 0.10
CA LYS A 4 -20.95 12.46 -0.51
C LYS A 4 -19.58 12.60 -1.17
N ILE A 5 -18.66 11.70 -0.84
CA ILE A 5 -17.28 11.72 -1.32
C ILE A 5 -17.08 10.63 -2.37
N VAL A 6 -16.49 10.99 -3.49
CA VAL A 6 -16.24 10.09 -4.61
C VAL A 6 -14.75 9.97 -4.93
N LEU A 7 -14.38 8.84 -5.50
CA LEU A 7 -13.04 8.48 -5.92
C LEU A 7 -12.98 8.38 -7.44
N ALA A 8 -11.96 8.96 -8.05
CA ALA A 8 -11.80 8.96 -9.50
C ALA A 8 -10.31 8.85 -9.90
N GLY A 9 -10.04 8.42 -11.11
CA GLY A 9 -8.72 8.46 -11.72
C GLY A 9 -7.65 7.59 -11.04
N ALA A 10 -8.06 6.57 -10.26
CA ALA A 10 -7.14 5.71 -9.52
C ALA A 10 -6.10 5.04 -10.45
N CYS A 11 -4.82 5.13 -10.08
CA CYS A 11 -3.73 4.51 -10.81
C CYS A 11 -2.52 4.20 -9.90
N ARG A 12 -1.64 3.32 -10.37
CA ARG A 12 -0.39 2.97 -9.71
C ARG A 12 0.75 2.79 -10.70
N THR A 13 1.99 2.87 -10.27
CA THR A 13 3.12 2.36 -11.05
C THR A 13 3.12 0.83 -11.04
N ALA A 14 3.89 0.20 -11.92
CA ALA A 14 4.37 -1.14 -11.66
C ALA A 14 5.12 -1.17 -10.31
N ILE A 15 5.16 -2.33 -9.66
CA ILE A 15 5.91 -2.54 -8.42
C ILE A 15 7.27 -3.14 -8.77
N GLY A 16 8.34 -2.38 -8.46
CA GLY A 16 9.72 -2.80 -8.61
C GLY A 16 10.18 -3.66 -7.44
N THR A 17 11.10 -4.59 -7.69
CA THR A 17 11.81 -5.31 -6.63
C THR A 17 13.01 -4.51 -6.13
N MET A 18 13.56 -4.86 -4.97
CA MET A 18 14.77 -4.24 -4.45
C MET A 18 15.93 -4.36 -5.44
N GLY A 19 16.49 -3.22 -5.84
CA GLY A 19 17.53 -3.17 -6.86
C GLY A 19 17.05 -3.43 -8.29
N GLY A 20 15.72 -3.53 -8.52
CA GLY A 20 15.09 -3.75 -9.81
C GLY A 20 14.95 -2.49 -10.67
N ALA A 21 14.03 -2.52 -11.61
CA ALA A 21 13.89 -1.51 -12.66
C ALA A 21 13.56 -0.10 -12.12
N LEU A 22 12.84 0.01 -11.00
CA LEU A 22 12.49 1.28 -10.36
C LEU A 22 13.51 1.76 -9.32
N SER A 23 14.54 0.97 -9.01
CA SER A 23 15.44 1.20 -7.87
C SER A 23 16.20 2.53 -7.89
N THR A 24 16.32 3.17 -9.03
CA THR A 24 17.02 4.46 -9.19
C THR A 24 16.09 5.67 -9.29
N VAL A 25 14.77 5.46 -9.24
CA VAL A 25 13.77 6.53 -9.38
C VAL A 25 13.36 7.02 -8.00
N PRO A 26 13.63 8.28 -7.62
CA PRO A 26 13.22 8.82 -6.32
C PRO A 26 11.73 8.63 -6.05
N ALA A 27 11.35 8.38 -4.78
CA ALA A 27 9.95 8.21 -4.40
C ALA A 27 9.08 9.41 -4.81
N ALA A 28 9.62 10.63 -4.71
CA ALA A 28 8.92 11.84 -5.15
C ALA A 28 8.61 11.83 -6.67
N ASP A 29 9.50 11.27 -7.48
CA ASP A 29 9.29 11.20 -8.94
C ASP A 29 8.29 10.09 -9.29
N LEU A 30 8.32 8.94 -8.61
CA LEU A 30 7.26 7.92 -8.70
C LEU A 30 5.90 8.50 -8.30
N GLY A 31 5.86 9.27 -7.20
CA GLY A 31 4.68 10.01 -6.76
C GLY A 31 4.16 11.00 -7.80
N ALA A 32 5.07 11.73 -8.46
CA ALA A 32 4.69 12.68 -9.51
C ALA A 32 4.04 12.01 -10.72
N VAL A 33 4.52 10.81 -11.11
CA VAL A 33 3.93 10.04 -12.21
C VAL A 33 2.48 9.71 -11.92
N VAL A 34 2.18 9.15 -10.75
CA VAL A 34 0.82 8.74 -10.39
C VAL A 34 -0.11 9.91 -10.11
N ILE A 35 0.37 11.02 -9.52
CA ILE A 35 -0.42 12.24 -9.34
C ILE A 35 -0.87 12.80 -10.69
N ARG A 36 0.06 12.94 -11.63
CA ARG A 36 -0.23 13.45 -12.98
C ARG A 36 -1.23 12.57 -13.73
N GLU A 37 -1.03 11.26 -13.67
CA GLU A 37 -1.92 10.32 -14.36
C GLU A 37 -3.29 10.24 -13.69
N ALA A 38 -3.38 10.29 -12.35
CA ALA A 38 -4.66 10.30 -11.64
C ALA A 38 -5.51 11.51 -12.03
N LEU A 39 -4.91 12.70 -12.07
CA LEU A 39 -5.59 13.93 -12.52
C LEU A 39 -6.05 13.82 -13.98
N LYS A 40 -5.19 13.31 -14.87
CA LYS A 40 -5.51 13.11 -16.28
C LYS A 40 -6.68 12.15 -16.45
N ARG A 41 -6.68 11.00 -15.76
CA ARG A 41 -7.77 10.00 -15.80
C ARG A 41 -9.08 10.54 -15.23
N ALA A 42 -9.00 11.34 -14.18
CA ALA A 42 -10.15 12.01 -13.59
C ALA A 42 -10.67 13.18 -14.45
N GLY A 43 -9.89 13.69 -15.40
CA GLY A 43 -10.24 14.90 -16.17
C GLY A 43 -10.19 16.18 -15.31
N VAL A 44 -9.36 16.20 -14.25
CA VAL A 44 -9.21 17.34 -13.33
C VAL A 44 -7.97 18.13 -13.69
N ALA A 45 -8.09 19.43 -13.85
CA ALA A 45 -6.96 20.30 -14.10
C ALA A 45 -6.11 20.50 -12.82
N PRO A 46 -4.77 20.61 -12.94
CA PRO A 46 -3.89 20.76 -11.77
C PRO A 46 -4.19 21.94 -10.86
N ASP A 47 -4.73 23.02 -11.40
CA ASP A 47 -5.05 24.25 -10.67
C ASP A 47 -6.40 24.19 -9.92
N GLN A 48 -7.18 23.12 -10.12
CA GLN A 48 -8.42 22.81 -9.41
C GLN A 48 -8.19 22.00 -8.13
N VAL A 49 -6.98 21.49 -7.92
CA VAL A 49 -6.62 20.71 -6.72
C VAL A 49 -6.42 21.63 -5.53
N ASP A 50 -7.07 21.34 -4.41
CA ASP A 50 -6.94 22.08 -3.17
C ASP A 50 -5.75 21.61 -2.34
N GLN A 51 -5.48 20.29 -2.31
CA GLN A 51 -4.44 19.69 -1.49
C GLN A 51 -3.92 18.37 -2.05
N VAL A 52 -2.68 18.00 -1.65
CA VAL A 52 -2.09 16.69 -1.95
C VAL A 52 -1.68 16.00 -0.64
N TYR A 53 -2.10 14.74 -0.47
CA TYR A 53 -1.68 13.85 0.60
C TYR A 53 -0.94 12.65 0.02
N MET A 54 0.34 12.47 0.35
CA MET A 54 1.11 11.30 -0.08
C MET A 54 1.77 10.61 1.11
N GLY A 55 1.50 9.29 1.23
CA GLY A 55 2.22 8.45 2.16
C GLY A 55 3.67 8.23 1.72
N CYS A 56 4.61 8.36 2.65
CA CYS A 56 6.00 7.96 2.49
C CYS A 56 6.60 7.68 3.85
N VAL A 57 7.21 6.52 4.03
CA VAL A 57 7.70 6.03 5.32
C VAL A 57 9.18 6.32 5.49
N ILE A 58 10.00 5.91 4.51
CA ILE A 58 11.46 6.05 4.54
C ILE A 58 11.82 7.39 3.93
N GLN A 59 11.81 8.45 4.75
CA GLN A 59 12.02 9.83 4.29
C GLN A 59 13.46 10.32 4.43
N ALA A 60 14.32 9.56 5.11
CA ALA A 60 15.72 9.94 5.31
C ALA A 60 16.43 10.17 3.97
N GLY A 61 17.13 11.31 3.85
CA GLY A 61 17.90 11.65 2.65
C GLY A 61 17.09 12.08 1.42
N GLN A 62 15.75 12.08 1.46
CA GLN A 62 14.90 12.47 0.32
C GLN A 62 14.62 13.99 0.22
N GLY A 63 15.18 14.80 1.12
CA GLY A 63 14.91 16.23 1.19
C GLY A 63 13.61 16.54 1.97
N GLN A 64 13.14 17.78 1.81
CA GLN A 64 11.97 18.26 2.53
C GLN A 64 10.68 17.74 1.87
N ASN A 65 9.75 17.20 2.67
CA ASN A 65 8.36 16.93 2.30
C ASN A 65 8.20 16.24 0.93
N VAL A 66 8.35 14.93 0.90
CA VAL A 66 8.29 14.10 -0.33
C VAL A 66 7.00 14.34 -1.12
N ALA A 67 5.85 14.49 -0.43
CA ALA A 67 4.58 14.82 -1.07
C ALA A 67 4.62 16.17 -1.81
N ARG A 68 5.29 17.19 -1.22
CA ARG A 68 5.44 18.49 -1.86
C ARG A 68 6.31 18.40 -3.11
N GLN A 69 7.41 17.66 -3.06
CA GLN A 69 8.25 17.41 -4.22
C GLN A 69 7.45 16.68 -5.31
N ALA A 70 6.73 15.62 -4.97
CA ALA A 70 5.88 14.89 -5.92
C ALA A 70 4.82 15.79 -6.56
N SER A 71 4.14 16.65 -5.78
CA SER A 71 3.14 17.59 -6.26
C SER A 71 3.71 18.59 -7.28
N ILE A 72 4.84 19.20 -6.98
CA ILE A 72 5.50 20.17 -7.89
C ILE A 72 6.02 19.46 -9.14
N ASN A 73 6.67 18.29 -8.98
CA ASN A 73 7.17 17.50 -10.11
C ASN A 73 6.04 16.98 -11.01
N ALA A 74 4.83 16.82 -10.46
CA ALA A 74 3.63 16.48 -11.23
C ALA A 74 3.07 17.67 -12.04
N GLY A 75 3.53 18.89 -11.77
CA GLY A 75 3.08 20.10 -12.46
C GLY A 75 1.92 20.84 -11.77
N LEU A 76 1.63 20.55 -10.50
CA LEU A 76 0.64 21.30 -9.74
C LEU A 76 1.16 22.72 -9.44
N PRO A 77 0.26 23.72 -9.39
CA PRO A 77 0.65 25.08 -9.03
C PRO A 77 1.25 25.18 -7.63
N ILE A 78 2.17 26.11 -7.44
CA ILE A 78 2.83 26.34 -6.14
C ILE A 78 1.87 26.71 -5.00
N LYS A 79 0.67 27.19 -5.33
CA LYS A 79 -0.40 27.49 -4.36
C LYS A 79 -1.01 26.25 -3.71
N VAL A 80 -0.92 25.07 -4.36
CA VAL A 80 -1.48 23.80 -3.84
C VAL A 80 -0.56 23.25 -2.76
N PRO A 81 -0.97 23.21 -1.49
CA PRO A 81 -0.17 22.63 -0.42
C PRO A 81 -0.10 21.11 -0.52
N ALA A 82 0.92 20.51 0.12
CA ALA A 82 1.07 19.06 0.18
C ALA A 82 1.60 18.60 1.53
N VAL A 83 1.15 17.41 1.98
CA VAL A 83 1.53 16.83 3.26
C VAL A 83 2.00 15.39 3.05
N THR A 84 3.19 15.07 3.56
CA THR A 84 3.68 13.70 3.63
C THR A 84 3.13 13.04 4.90
N ILE A 85 2.49 11.88 4.73
CA ILE A 85 1.86 11.12 5.81
C ILE A 85 2.70 9.89 6.10
N ASN A 86 2.93 9.63 7.40
CA ASN A 86 3.58 8.42 7.86
C ASN A 86 2.76 7.78 9.00
N VAL A 87 2.04 6.72 8.67
CA VAL A 87 1.51 5.70 9.55
C VAL A 87 1.99 4.33 9.06
N VAL A 88 3.28 4.22 8.79
CA VAL A 88 3.96 3.04 8.24
C VAL A 88 3.18 2.48 7.04
N CYS A 89 2.88 1.17 6.99
CA CYS A 89 2.20 0.52 5.86
C CYS A 89 0.83 1.14 5.51
N GLY A 90 0.14 1.73 6.49
CA GLY A 90 -1.17 2.36 6.31
C GLY A 90 -1.18 3.73 5.63
N SER A 91 0.00 4.33 5.41
CA SER A 91 0.13 5.73 4.98
C SER A 91 -0.69 6.05 3.72
N GLY A 92 -0.60 5.20 2.70
CA GLY A 92 -1.30 5.42 1.43
C GLY A 92 -2.82 5.29 1.53
N LEU A 93 -3.36 4.42 2.39
CA LEU A 93 -4.80 4.30 2.59
C LEU A 93 -5.33 5.39 3.51
N GLN A 94 -4.56 5.73 4.56
CA GLN A 94 -4.90 6.80 5.48
C GLN A 94 -4.90 8.16 4.79
N SER A 95 -4.05 8.39 3.78
CA SER A 95 -4.08 9.61 2.97
C SER A 95 -5.45 9.81 2.31
N VAL A 96 -6.05 8.74 1.80
CA VAL A 96 -7.40 8.77 1.19
C VAL A 96 -8.47 9.03 2.26
N ASN A 97 -8.39 8.37 3.41
CA ASN A 97 -9.34 8.60 4.50
C ASN A 97 -9.27 10.05 5.03
N MET A 98 -8.06 10.63 5.16
CA MET A 98 -7.87 12.02 5.56
C MET A 98 -8.39 13.00 4.50
N ALA A 99 -8.17 12.70 3.21
CA ALA A 99 -8.72 13.50 2.11
C ALA A 99 -10.26 13.53 2.15
N ALA A 100 -10.89 12.38 2.32
CA ALA A 100 -12.34 12.29 2.47
C ALA A 100 -12.86 13.11 3.67
N GLN A 101 -12.20 12.97 4.83
CA GLN A 101 -12.54 13.72 6.04
C GLN A 101 -12.36 15.24 5.88
N MET A 102 -11.31 15.68 5.18
CA MET A 102 -11.08 17.11 4.88
C MET A 102 -12.20 17.67 4.01
N ILE A 103 -12.65 16.93 3.00
CA ILE A 103 -13.77 17.33 2.13
C ILE A 103 -15.11 17.33 2.89
N GLU A 104 -15.33 16.33 3.75
CA GLU A 104 -16.52 16.30 4.63
C GLU A 104 -16.56 17.51 5.57
N ALA A 105 -15.40 17.94 6.10
CA ALA A 105 -15.26 19.11 6.95
C ALA A 105 -15.52 20.44 6.19
N GLY A 106 -15.44 20.44 4.87
CA GLY A 106 -15.64 21.61 4.02
C GLY A 106 -14.38 22.43 3.76
N ASP A 107 -13.19 21.90 4.12
CA ASP A 107 -11.89 22.58 3.94
C ASP A 107 -11.30 22.39 2.53
N ALA A 108 -11.84 21.45 1.74
CA ALA A 108 -11.46 21.19 0.36
C ALA A 108 -12.65 20.62 -0.43
N ASP A 109 -12.55 20.64 -1.76
CA ASP A 109 -13.45 19.94 -2.67
C ASP A 109 -12.71 18.88 -3.50
N ILE A 110 -11.43 19.07 -3.80
CA ILE A 110 -10.60 18.16 -4.60
C ILE A 110 -9.25 17.94 -3.92
N VAL A 111 -8.96 16.70 -3.53
CA VAL A 111 -7.68 16.30 -2.94
C VAL A 111 -7.08 15.15 -3.74
N VAL A 112 -5.80 15.22 -4.11
CA VAL A 112 -5.08 14.06 -4.60
C VAL A 112 -4.50 13.32 -3.41
N ALA A 113 -4.82 12.04 -3.25
CA ALA A 113 -4.38 11.21 -2.15
C ALA A 113 -3.68 9.95 -2.68
N GLY A 114 -2.64 9.51 -1.99
CA GLY A 114 -1.89 8.33 -2.40
C GLY A 114 -0.71 8.01 -1.52
N GLY A 115 0.29 7.37 -2.11
CA GLY A 115 1.57 7.10 -1.46
C GLY A 115 2.65 6.73 -2.47
N CYS A 116 3.88 6.94 -2.09
CA CYS A 116 5.06 6.61 -2.87
C CYS A 116 6.17 6.11 -1.94
N GLU A 117 6.92 5.13 -2.39
CA GLU A 117 8.05 4.58 -1.65
C GLU A 117 9.12 4.11 -2.62
N ASN A 118 10.38 4.38 -2.32
CA ASN A 118 11.50 3.69 -2.92
C ASN A 118 12.38 3.14 -1.80
N MET A 119 12.21 1.85 -1.51
CA MET A 119 12.95 1.17 -0.45
C MET A 119 14.39 0.86 -0.88
N SER A 120 14.63 0.73 -2.20
CA SER A 120 15.97 0.52 -2.77
C SER A 120 16.91 1.70 -2.55
N LEU A 121 16.39 2.93 -2.42
CA LEU A 121 17.17 4.16 -2.21
C LEU A 121 17.29 4.55 -0.73
N ALA A 122 16.80 3.73 0.19
CA ALA A 122 16.92 4.00 1.62
C ALA A 122 18.40 4.16 2.02
N PRO A 123 18.80 5.27 2.63
CA PRO A 123 20.20 5.49 3.00
C PRO A 123 20.58 4.76 4.29
N TYR A 124 21.88 4.64 4.52
CA TYR A 124 22.42 4.30 5.82
C TYR A 124 22.69 5.56 6.63
N ALA A 125 22.31 5.60 7.90
CA ALA A 125 22.50 6.73 8.79
C ALA A 125 23.63 6.46 9.80
N MET A 126 24.47 7.47 9.96
CA MET A 126 25.51 7.50 11.02
C MET A 126 24.98 8.30 12.22
N MET A 127 24.35 7.62 13.17
CA MET A 127 23.58 8.25 14.25
C MET A 127 24.34 9.26 15.11
N LYS A 128 25.62 8.99 15.38
CA LYS A 128 26.52 9.90 16.15
C LYS A 128 27.36 10.80 15.27
N GLY A 129 27.15 10.80 13.94
CA GLY A 129 27.99 11.53 12.99
C GLY A 129 28.04 13.03 13.23
N ARG A 130 26.95 13.66 13.71
CA ARG A 130 26.87 15.11 13.96
C ARG A 130 27.89 15.59 15.00
N TYR A 131 28.17 14.79 16.01
CA TYR A 131 29.13 15.12 17.09
C TYR A 131 30.43 14.34 16.97
N GLY A 132 30.56 13.46 16.00
CA GLY A 132 31.75 12.67 15.69
C GLY A 132 31.90 11.40 16.56
N TYR A 133 32.82 10.54 16.10
CA TYR A 133 33.23 9.32 16.79
C TYR A 133 34.68 9.56 17.28
N ARG A 134 34.87 9.55 18.58
CA ARG A 134 36.18 9.90 19.18
C ARG A 134 37.21 8.76 19.10
N MET A 135 36.79 7.53 19.33
CA MET A 135 37.64 6.34 19.33
C MET A 135 36.77 5.09 19.17
N GLY A 136 37.29 4.08 18.45
CA GLY A 136 36.62 2.81 18.21
C GLY A 136 35.79 2.80 16.91
N ASN A 137 35.11 1.67 16.67
CA ASN A 137 34.29 1.47 15.47
C ASN A 137 33.00 2.30 15.52
N ALA A 138 32.47 2.61 14.34
CA ALA A 138 31.17 3.23 14.15
C ALA A 138 30.21 2.24 13.51
N GLU A 139 28.93 2.31 13.86
CA GLU A 139 27.85 1.58 13.21
C GLU A 139 27.13 2.48 12.21
N LEU A 140 26.75 1.91 11.08
CA LEU A 140 25.81 2.47 10.14
C LEU A 140 24.46 1.79 10.33
N VAL A 141 23.40 2.57 10.49
CA VAL A 141 22.03 2.08 10.65
C VAL A 141 21.37 2.07 9.29
N ASP A 142 20.89 0.92 8.85
CA ASP A 142 20.06 0.78 7.66
C ASP A 142 18.68 1.41 7.95
N THR A 143 18.36 2.54 7.33
CA THR A 143 17.11 3.26 7.58
C THR A 143 15.89 2.50 7.02
N MET A 144 16.06 1.66 6.00
CA MET A 144 14.99 0.80 5.51
C MET A 144 14.54 -0.18 6.61
N VAL A 145 15.50 -0.83 7.25
CA VAL A 145 15.20 -1.76 8.35
C VAL A 145 14.72 -1.00 9.58
N ASN A 146 15.45 0.01 10.02
CA ASN A 146 15.18 0.72 11.27
C ASN A 146 13.83 1.45 11.28
N ASP A 147 13.48 2.12 10.17
CA ASP A 147 12.33 3.03 10.12
C ASP A 147 11.06 2.35 9.58
N ALA A 148 11.20 1.22 8.86
CA ALA A 148 10.06 0.54 8.23
C ALA A 148 9.87 -0.92 8.69
N LEU A 149 10.94 -1.66 8.97
CA LEU A 149 10.89 -3.11 9.17
C LEU A 149 11.24 -3.56 10.60
N TRP A 150 11.52 -2.62 11.49
CA TRP A 150 11.90 -2.88 12.89
C TRP A 150 10.81 -2.43 13.84
N ASP A 151 10.40 -3.32 14.75
CA ASP A 151 9.45 -2.94 15.81
C ASP A 151 10.15 -2.06 16.84
N ALA A 152 9.66 -0.81 16.96
CA ALA A 152 10.27 0.20 17.82
C ALA A 152 10.08 -0.08 19.32
N PHE A 153 9.10 -0.93 19.68
CA PHE A 153 8.74 -1.23 21.08
C PHE A 153 9.41 -2.50 21.58
N ASN A 154 9.45 -3.54 20.74
CA ASN A 154 9.97 -4.86 21.09
C ASN A 154 11.38 -5.11 20.54
N HIS A 155 11.92 -4.21 19.72
CA HIS A 155 13.29 -4.24 19.20
C HIS A 155 13.65 -5.50 18.40
N TYR A 156 12.77 -5.89 17.47
CA TYR A 156 13.00 -6.98 16.53
C TYR A 156 12.35 -6.70 15.16
N HIS A 157 12.76 -7.48 14.17
CA HIS A 157 12.23 -7.35 12.81
C HIS A 157 10.75 -7.69 12.73
N MET A 158 9.98 -7.03 11.83
CA MET A 158 8.55 -7.28 11.60
C MET A 158 8.22 -8.76 11.33
N GLY A 159 9.16 -9.53 10.75
CA GLY A 159 9.00 -10.98 10.58
C GLY A 159 8.81 -11.74 11.89
N ILE A 160 9.35 -11.25 13.02
CA ILE A 160 9.09 -11.85 14.34
C ILE A 160 7.64 -11.59 14.79
N THR A 161 7.04 -10.46 14.43
CA THR A 161 5.61 -10.24 14.71
C THR A 161 4.72 -11.26 13.96
N ALA A 162 5.13 -11.67 12.76
CA ALA A 162 4.46 -12.73 12.01
C ALA A 162 4.66 -14.12 12.66
N GLU A 163 5.85 -14.43 13.18
CA GLU A 163 6.07 -15.64 13.98
C GLU A 163 5.23 -15.66 15.26
N ASN A 164 5.10 -14.52 15.95
CA ASN A 164 4.22 -14.39 17.13
C ASN A 164 2.76 -14.69 16.79
N ILE A 165 2.30 -14.32 15.59
CA ILE A 165 0.97 -14.66 15.10
C ILE A 165 0.87 -16.16 14.84
N CYS A 166 1.88 -16.81 14.25
CA CYS A 166 1.91 -18.25 14.08
C CYS A 166 1.76 -18.97 15.42
N ASP A 167 2.53 -18.54 16.41
CA ASP A 167 2.50 -19.14 17.76
C ASP A 167 1.11 -18.94 18.43
N GLN A 168 0.51 -17.75 18.31
CA GLN A 168 -0.74 -17.41 19.01
C GLN A 168 -1.99 -18.01 18.33
N TRP A 169 -2.00 -18.13 16.99
CA TRP A 169 -3.13 -18.71 16.23
C TRP A 169 -2.92 -20.18 15.85
N GLY A 170 -1.81 -20.80 16.27
CA GLY A 170 -1.50 -22.19 15.97
C GLY A 170 -1.38 -22.47 14.47
N LEU A 171 -0.80 -21.53 13.72
CA LEU A 171 -0.67 -21.68 12.26
C LEU A 171 0.49 -22.60 11.91
N THR A 172 0.33 -23.35 10.82
CA THR A 172 1.35 -24.25 10.32
C THR A 172 2.09 -23.67 9.12
N ARG A 173 3.31 -24.12 8.90
CA ARG A 173 4.11 -23.75 7.71
C ARG A 173 3.37 -24.06 6.41
N GLU A 174 2.66 -25.19 6.37
CA GLU A 174 1.89 -25.62 5.20
C GLU A 174 0.76 -24.64 4.87
N GLU A 175 0.01 -24.17 5.88
CA GLU A 175 -1.04 -23.15 5.68
C GLU A 175 -0.45 -21.86 5.09
N LEU A 176 0.70 -21.41 5.59
CA LEU A 176 1.36 -20.19 5.11
C LEU A 176 1.85 -20.34 3.66
N ASP A 177 2.51 -21.45 3.35
CA ASP A 177 3.03 -21.72 2.01
C ASP A 177 1.88 -21.92 1.00
N LYS A 178 0.78 -22.56 1.41
CA LYS A 178 -0.43 -22.70 0.58
C LYS A 178 -1.04 -21.32 0.26
N PHE A 179 -1.17 -20.46 1.26
CA PHE A 179 -1.66 -19.09 1.04
C PHE A 179 -0.75 -18.33 0.06
N ALA A 180 0.55 -18.37 0.26
CA ALA A 180 1.53 -17.73 -0.61
C ALA A 180 1.49 -18.28 -2.05
N MET A 181 1.39 -19.59 -2.22
CA MET A 181 1.24 -20.24 -3.53
C MET A 181 -0.03 -19.76 -4.24
N VAL A 182 -1.15 -19.66 -3.54
CA VAL A 182 -2.40 -19.16 -4.11
C VAL A 182 -2.27 -17.71 -4.57
N SER A 183 -1.66 -16.83 -3.76
CA SER A 183 -1.40 -15.44 -4.11
C SER A 183 -0.53 -15.34 -5.38
N GLN A 184 0.56 -16.10 -5.46
CA GLN A 184 1.45 -16.15 -6.63
C GLN A 184 0.71 -16.62 -7.89
N ASN A 185 -0.07 -17.70 -7.79
CA ASN A 185 -0.78 -18.28 -8.92
C ASN A 185 -1.92 -17.36 -9.42
N LYS A 186 -2.66 -16.70 -8.52
CA LYS A 186 -3.64 -15.68 -8.86
C LYS A 186 -2.96 -14.52 -9.62
N CYS A 187 -1.82 -14.04 -9.11
CA CYS A 187 -1.09 -12.95 -9.71
C CYS A 187 -0.51 -13.30 -11.10
N GLU A 188 0.05 -14.51 -11.26
CA GLU A 188 0.51 -15.01 -12.56
C GLU A 188 -0.64 -15.06 -13.58
N ALA A 189 -1.80 -15.57 -13.18
CA ALA A 189 -3.00 -15.62 -14.02
C ALA A 189 -3.48 -14.21 -14.39
N ALA A 190 -3.52 -13.29 -13.42
CA ALA A 190 -3.90 -11.89 -13.63
C ALA A 190 -2.95 -11.16 -14.59
N GLN A 191 -1.63 -11.35 -14.45
CA GLN A 191 -0.65 -10.77 -15.39
C GLN A 191 -0.84 -11.32 -16.81
N LYS A 192 -1.01 -12.63 -16.97
CA LYS A 192 -1.25 -13.26 -18.28
C LYS A 192 -2.54 -12.76 -18.94
N ALA A 193 -3.58 -12.51 -18.14
CA ALA A 193 -4.85 -11.96 -18.61
C ALA A 193 -4.82 -10.44 -18.85
N GLY A 194 -3.72 -9.76 -18.49
CA GLY A 194 -3.62 -8.30 -18.57
C GLY A 194 -4.51 -7.56 -17.56
N ALA A 195 -4.85 -8.20 -16.43
CA ALA A 195 -5.76 -7.64 -15.42
C ALA A 195 -5.26 -6.32 -14.82
N PHE A 196 -3.96 -6.10 -14.73
CA PHE A 196 -3.37 -4.89 -14.18
C PHE A 196 -3.17 -3.75 -15.20
N LYS A 197 -3.48 -3.98 -16.48
CA LYS A 197 -3.17 -3.03 -17.56
C LYS A 197 -3.84 -1.67 -17.37
N ASP A 198 -5.06 -1.66 -16.88
CA ASP A 198 -5.82 -0.42 -16.71
C ASP A 198 -5.43 0.37 -15.46
N GLU A 199 -4.83 -0.29 -14.46
CA GLU A 199 -4.41 0.38 -13.22
C GLU A 199 -2.96 0.88 -13.27
N ILE A 200 -2.08 0.22 -14.05
CA ILE A 200 -0.66 0.59 -14.15
C ILE A 200 -0.48 1.78 -15.07
N VAL A 201 0.29 2.77 -14.60
CA VAL A 201 0.88 3.83 -15.41
C VAL A 201 2.35 3.54 -15.64
N PRO A 202 2.83 3.50 -16.90
CA PRO A 202 4.23 3.24 -17.19
C PRO A 202 5.16 4.32 -16.64
N VAL A 203 6.33 3.91 -16.13
CA VAL A 203 7.38 4.80 -15.64
C VAL A 203 8.56 4.78 -16.60
N GLU A 204 8.94 5.93 -17.10
CA GLU A 204 10.17 6.08 -17.90
C GLU A 204 11.40 6.12 -16.97
N VAL A 205 12.28 5.16 -17.11
CA VAL A 205 13.53 5.07 -16.35
C VAL A 205 14.72 5.30 -17.26
N LYS A 206 15.45 6.38 -17.01
CA LYS A 206 16.67 6.72 -17.72
C LYS A 206 17.84 5.88 -17.20
N THR A 207 18.41 5.07 -18.09
CA THR A 207 19.64 4.34 -17.82
C THR A 207 20.83 5.04 -18.50
N LYS A 208 22.05 4.59 -18.22
CA LYS A 208 23.25 5.15 -18.90
C LYS A 208 23.24 5.05 -20.42
N LYS A 209 22.48 4.08 -20.98
CA LYS A 209 22.49 3.76 -22.41
C LYS A 209 21.18 4.06 -23.11
N THR A 210 20.06 3.99 -22.42
CA THR A 210 18.72 4.11 -23.01
C THR A 210 17.70 4.51 -21.97
N THR A 211 16.50 4.88 -22.41
CA THR A 211 15.31 4.97 -21.54
C THR A 211 14.51 3.68 -21.68
N ILE A 212 14.16 3.06 -20.58
CA ILE A 212 13.26 1.90 -20.53
C ILE A 212 11.91 2.32 -19.98
N LEU A 213 10.87 1.65 -20.43
CA LEU A 213 9.51 1.84 -19.93
C LEU A 213 9.19 0.68 -18.98
N VAL A 214 8.88 1.00 -17.72
CA VAL A 214 8.53 0.01 -16.69
C VAL A 214 7.02 0.04 -16.48
N ASP A 215 6.33 -1.00 -16.97
CA ASP A 215 4.87 -1.13 -17.01
C ASP A 215 4.36 -2.48 -16.49
N THR A 216 5.24 -3.30 -15.93
CA THR A 216 4.92 -4.66 -15.46
C THR A 216 5.54 -4.89 -14.10
N ASP A 217 4.75 -5.48 -13.17
CA ASP A 217 5.21 -5.83 -11.83
C ASP A 217 6.30 -6.90 -11.88
N GLU A 218 7.42 -6.67 -11.18
CA GLU A 218 8.59 -7.55 -11.19
C GLU A 218 8.50 -8.71 -10.18
N GLY A 219 7.61 -8.58 -9.19
CA GLY A 219 7.56 -9.51 -8.05
C GLY A 219 7.04 -10.92 -8.34
N PRO A 220 6.03 -11.09 -9.22
CA PRO A 220 5.38 -12.39 -9.41
C PRO A 220 6.32 -13.47 -9.93
N ARG A 221 6.24 -14.65 -9.29
CA ARG A 221 7.08 -15.82 -9.60
C ARG A 221 6.24 -16.91 -10.24
N ALA A 222 6.30 -16.99 -11.56
CA ALA A 222 5.56 -17.97 -12.33
C ALA A 222 5.88 -19.43 -11.90
N GLY A 223 4.85 -20.28 -11.87
CA GLY A 223 4.99 -21.70 -11.54
C GLY A 223 5.25 -21.98 -10.05
N SER A 224 4.94 -21.05 -9.16
CA SER A 224 5.08 -21.25 -7.72
C SER A 224 4.27 -22.45 -7.24
N ASN A 225 4.88 -23.33 -6.44
CA ASN A 225 4.27 -24.57 -5.96
C ASN A 225 4.74 -24.93 -4.54
N MET A 226 4.00 -25.82 -3.87
CA MET A 226 4.26 -26.23 -2.49
C MET A 226 5.63 -26.87 -2.29
N GLU A 227 6.12 -27.65 -3.27
CA GLU A 227 7.43 -28.30 -3.18
C GLU A 227 8.56 -27.25 -3.12
N ALA A 228 8.52 -26.23 -3.97
CA ALA A 228 9.51 -25.17 -4.00
C ALA A 228 9.47 -24.32 -2.72
N LEU A 229 8.26 -23.93 -2.27
CA LEU A 229 8.08 -23.15 -1.04
C LEU A 229 8.52 -23.95 0.19
N GLY A 230 8.19 -25.22 0.29
CA GLY A 230 8.57 -26.09 1.41
C GLY A 230 10.07 -26.26 1.61
N LYS A 231 10.89 -26.05 0.56
CA LYS A 231 12.36 -26.09 0.62
C LYS A 231 13.01 -24.84 1.22
N LEU A 232 12.23 -23.74 1.35
CA LEU A 232 12.76 -22.47 1.88
C LEU A 232 13.00 -22.55 3.39
N ARG A 233 14.10 -21.96 3.82
CA ARG A 233 14.46 -21.90 5.25
C ARG A 233 13.69 -20.76 5.93
N PRO A 234 13.36 -20.92 7.24
CA PRO A 234 12.89 -19.81 8.06
C PRO A 234 13.82 -18.61 7.99
N ALA A 235 13.25 -17.41 7.87
CA ALA A 235 14.01 -16.19 7.63
C ALA A 235 14.29 -15.38 8.91
N PHE A 236 13.45 -15.48 9.94
CA PHE A 236 13.48 -14.57 11.08
C PHE A 236 13.72 -15.27 12.44
N LYS A 237 13.32 -16.53 12.57
CA LYS A 237 13.40 -17.31 13.79
C LYS A 237 13.95 -18.71 13.45
N LYS A 238 14.89 -19.22 14.25
CA LYS A 238 15.29 -20.63 14.12
C LYS A 238 14.07 -21.51 14.31
N ASP A 239 13.87 -22.47 13.42
CA ASP A 239 12.69 -23.35 13.41
C ASP A 239 11.35 -22.62 13.30
N GLY A 240 11.36 -21.40 12.72
CA GLY A 240 10.16 -20.61 12.46
C GLY A 240 9.35 -21.06 11.24
N MET A 241 8.21 -20.38 11.02
CA MET A 241 7.27 -20.68 9.93
C MET A 241 7.40 -19.69 8.76
N VAL A 242 7.91 -18.47 9.04
CA VAL A 242 7.98 -17.38 8.07
C VAL A 242 9.23 -17.48 7.21
N THR A 243 9.05 -17.46 5.90
CA THR A 243 10.14 -17.58 4.91
C THR A 243 10.08 -16.44 3.90
N ALA A 244 11.11 -16.31 3.07
CA ALA A 244 11.10 -15.38 1.94
C ALA A 244 10.02 -15.71 0.88
N GLY A 245 9.42 -16.90 0.92
CA GLY A 245 8.36 -17.32 -0.02
C GLY A 245 6.95 -17.02 0.48
N ASN A 246 6.76 -16.84 1.81
CA ASN A 246 5.48 -16.57 2.41
C ASN A 246 5.42 -15.21 3.14
N ALA A 247 6.32 -14.30 2.77
CA ALA A 247 6.40 -12.90 3.16
C ALA A 247 6.45 -12.02 1.91
N SER A 248 5.96 -10.78 2.01
CA SER A 248 6.12 -9.78 0.95
C SER A 248 7.57 -9.37 0.76
N GLY A 249 7.91 -8.89 -0.43
CA GLY A 249 9.24 -8.37 -0.75
C GLY A 249 9.48 -6.95 -0.23
N ILE A 250 10.70 -6.48 -0.48
CA ILE A 250 11.11 -5.08 -0.36
C ILE A 250 10.99 -4.46 -1.75
N ASN A 251 10.22 -3.38 -1.87
CA ASN A 251 9.73 -2.94 -3.16
C ASN A 251 9.70 -1.42 -3.32
N ASP A 252 9.62 -1.00 -4.58
CA ASP A 252 9.53 0.38 -5.01
C ASP A 252 8.23 0.59 -5.79
N GLY A 253 7.52 1.70 -5.56
CA GLY A 253 6.30 1.98 -6.30
C GLY A 253 5.49 3.16 -5.72
N ALA A 254 4.45 3.55 -6.45
CA ALA A 254 3.53 4.60 -6.05
C ALA A 254 2.11 4.31 -6.53
N ALA A 255 1.13 4.91 -5.84
CA ALA A 255 -0.28 4.87 -6.21
C ALA A 255 -0.97 6.18 -5.82
N ALA A 256 -1.96 6.60 -6.59
CA ALA A 256 -2.76 7.79 -6.30
C ALA A 256 -4.20 7.66 -6.77
N VAL A 257 -5.07 8.42 -6.14
CA VAL A 257 -6.48 8.59 -6.48
C VAL A 257 -6.89 10.04 -6.27
N VAL A 258 -7.81 10.54 -7.08
CA VAL A 258 -8.47 11.83 -6.86
C VAL A 258 -9.69 11.60 -5.97
N VAL A 259 -9.73 12.28 -4.85
CA VAL A 259 -10.83 12.27 -3.87
C VAL A 259 -11.55 13.62 -3.99
N MET A 260 -12.85 13.60 -4.18
CA MET A 260 -13.62 14.85 -4.35
C MET A 260 -15.04 14.75 -3.83
N SER A 261 -15.67 15.91 -3.61
CA SER A 261 -17.12 15.95 -3.35
C SER A 261 -17.91 15.51 -4.60
N GLU A 262 -19.03 14.79 -4.41
CA GLU A 262 -19.90 14.41 -5.53
C GLU A 262 -20.42 15.64 -6.29
N GLU A 263 -20.68 16.72 -5.58
CA GLU A 263 -21.10 18.00 -6.18
C GLU A 263 -20.06 18.52 -7.16
N LYS A 264 -18.78 18.50 -6.73
CA LYS A 264 -17.68 18.96 -7.58
C LYS A 264 -17.42 18.01 -8.74
N ALA A 265 -17.57 16.71 -8.54
CA ALA A 265 -17.48 15.73 -9.61
C ALA A 265 -18.55 15.99 -10.70
N LYS A 266 -19.81 16.27 -10.30
CA LYS A 266 -20.89 16.63 -11.22
C LYS A 266 -20.63 17.94 -11.96
N GLU A 267 -20.13 18.98 -11.25
CA GLU A 267 -19.78 20.27 -11.84
C GLU A 267 -18.73 20.13 -12.96
N LEU A 268 -17.72 19.27 -12.73
CA LEU A 268 -16.61 19.05 -13.66
C LEU A 268 -16.85 17.94 -14.69
N GLY A 269 -18.00 17.22 -14.61
CA GLY A 269 -18.30 16.10 -15.48
C GLY A 269 -17.40 14.88 -15.24
N VAL A 270 -16.85 14.74 -14.04
CA VAL A 270 -16.02 13.60 -13.64
C VAL A 270 -16.88 12.37 -13.40
N THR A 271 -16.52 11.25 -14.00
CA THR A 271 -17.15 9.94 -13.73
C THR A 271 -16.47 9.27 -12.54
N PRO A 272 -17.16 9.10 -11.39
CA PRO A 272 -16.58 8.40 -10.24
C PRO A 272 -16.35 6.93 -10.52
N MET A 273 -15.27 6.37 -9.96
CA MET A 273 -15.04 4.92 -9.90
C MET A 273 -15.83 4.28 -8.76
N ALA A 274 -15.92 4.97 -7.63
CA ALA A 274 -16.70 4.57 -6.46
C ALA A 274 -16.97 5.77 -5.53
N THR A 275 -17.89 5.56 -4.58
CA THR A 275 -18.14 6.43 -3.43
C THR A 275 -17.33 5.91 -2.24
N TRP A 276 -16.59 6.79 -1.54
CA TRP A 276 -16.02 6.47 -0.23
C TRP A 276 -17.14 6.46 0.82
N VAL A 277 -17.27 5.37 1.56
CA VAL A 277 -18.33 5.19 2.57
C VAL A 277 -17.82 5.52 3.96
N ALA A 278 -16.69 4.93 4.33
CA ALA A 278 -16.08 5.13 5.63
C ALA A 278 -14.60 4.72 5.63
N GLY A 279 -13.83 5.30 6.54
CA GLY A 279 -12.47 4.89 6.84
C GLY A 279 -12.22 4.79 8.35
N ALA A 280 -11.27 3.93 8.73
CA ALA A 280 -10.88 3.75 10.13
C ALA A 280 -9.41 3.38 10.30
N LEU A 281 -8.82 3.93 11.37
CA LEU A 281 -7.60 3.40 12.00
C LEU A 281 -7.98 2.75 13.33
N ALA A 282 -7.29 1.67 13.69
CA ALA A 282 -7.42 1.02 14.98
C ALA A 282 -6.05 0.55 15.50
N GLY A 283 -5.86 0.59 16.80
CA GLY A 283 -4.65 0.09 17.48
C GLY A 283 -4.84 -1.35 17.94
N VAL A 284 -3.74 -2.10 17.96
CA VAL A 284 -3.63 -3.45 18.54
C VAL A 284 -2.26 -3.59 19.21
N GLU A 285 -2.00 -4.69 19.88
CA GLU A 285 -0.71 -4.96 20.52
C GLU A 285 0.42 -5.01 19.47
N PRO A 286 1.51 -4.21 19.62
CA PRO A 286 2.58 -4.15 18.63
C PRO A 286 3.19 -5.50 18.26
N ARG A 287 3.39 -6.41 19.25
CA ARG A 287 4.01 -7.72 19.01
C ARG A 287 3.24 -8.62 18.03
N ILE A 288 1.96 -8.32 17.80
CA ILE A 288 1.08 -9.00 16.85
C ILE A 288 0.44 -8.00 15.88
N MET A 289 1.20 -6.99 15.43
CA MET A 289 0.73 -5.90 14.59
C MET A 289 -0.07 -6.37 13.36
N GLY A 290 0.26 -7.54 12.84
CA GLY A 290 -0.39 -8.11 11.66
C GLY A 290 -1.89 -8.35 11.83
N ILE A 291 -2.41 -8.44 13.08
CA ILE A 291 -3.86 -8.57 13.34
C ILE A 291 -4.61 -7.22 13.30
N GLY A 292 -3.91 -6.11 13.10
CA GLY A 292 -4.49 -4.77 12.99
C GLY A 292 -5.70 -4.64 12.04
N PRO A 293 -5.71 -5.31 10.87
CA PRO A 293 -6.86 -5.31 9.96
C PRO A 293 -8.17 -5.74 10.63
N VAL A 294 -8.12 -6.67 11.60
CA VAL A 294 -9.33 -7.13 12.30
C VAL A 294 -10.00 -5.98 13.05
N ALA A 295 -9.21 -5.24 13.84
CA ALA A 295 -9.72 -4.11 14.62
C ALA A 295 -10.20 -2.97 13.72
N ALA A 296 -9.43 -2.64 12.66
CA ALA A 296 -9.77 -1.57 11.74
C ALA A 296 -11.02 -1.91 10.91
N THR A 297 -11.14 -3.15 10.41
CA THR A 297 -12.29 -3.61 9.64
C THR A 297 -13.55 -3.64 10.49
N LYS A 298 -13.52 -4.21 11.69
CA LYS A 298 -14.66 -4.17 12.61
C LYS A 298 -15.12 -2.73 12.90
N LYS A 299 -14.18 -1.81 13.10
CA LYS A 299 -14.47 -0.40 13.35
C LYS A 299 -15.10 0.30 12.15
N VAL A 300 -14.62 0.05 10.93
CA VAL A 300 -15.16 0.67 9.72
C VAL A 300 -16.50 0.08 9.33
N MET A 301 -16.71 -1.23 9.50
CA MET A 301 -18.01 -1.89 9.32
C MET A 301 -19.07 -1.32 10.26
N ALA A 302 -18.74 -1.14 11.54
CA ALA A 302 -19.66 -0.53 12.50
C ALA A 302 -20.05 0.91 12.11
N LYS A 303 -19.11 1.71 11.57
CA LYS A 303 -19.41 3.05 11.05
C LYS A 303 -20.35 3.02 9.84
N ALA A 304 -20.19 2.03 8.97
CA ALA A 304 -20.97 1.89 7.73
C ALA A 304 -22.29 1.14 7.91
N GLY A 305 -22.51 0.50 9.07
CA GLY A 305 -23.65 -0.40 9.31
C GLY A 305 -23.61 -1.63 8.39
N MET A 306 -22.41 -2.18 8.16
CA MET A 306 -22.17 -3.30 7.25
C MET A 306 -21.51 -4.48 8.00
N GLU A 307 -21.65 -5.67 7.44
CA GLU A 307 -21.00 -6.89 7.89
C GLU A 307 -20.07 -7.45 6.81
N ILE A 308 -19.23 -8.41 7.18
CA ILE A 308 -18.20 -8.95 6.27
C ILE A 308 -18.79 -9.63 5.04
N GLY A 309 -19.98 -10.22 5.15
CA GLY A 309 -20.71 -10.85 4.05
C GLY A 309 -21.22 -9.87 2.97
N ASP A 310 -21.33 -8.58 3.31
CA ASP A 310 -21.82 -7.55 2.41
C ASP A 310 -20.80 -7.12 1.35
N PHE A 311 -19.53 -7.51 1.48
CA PHE A 311 -18.52 -7.15 0.50
C PHE A 311 -18.49 -8.14 -0.65
N ASP A 312 -18.44 -7.60 -1.87
CA ASP A 312 -18.28 -8.35 -3.10
C ASP A 312 -16.82 -8.64 -3.41
N VAL A 313 -15.92 -7.67 -3.08
CA VAL A 313 -14.47 -7.77 -3.27
C VAL A 313 -13.74 -7.25 -2.03
N ILE A 314 -12.70 -7.96 -1.63
CA ILE A 314 -11.84 -7.60 -0.49
C ILE A 314 -10.38 -7.56 -0.97
N GLU A 315 -9.72 -6.42 -0.81
CA GLU A 315 -8.27 -6.28 -0.95
C GLU A 315 -7.64 -6.12 0.44
N ALA A 316 -7.03 -7.18 0.94
CA ALA A 316 -6.29 -7.21 2.20
C ALA A 316 -4.80 -7.36 1.92
N ASN A 317 -3.98 -6.40 2.37
CA ASN A 317 -2.54 -6.42 2.09
C ASN A 317 -1.85 -7.63 2.73
N GLU A 318 -1.04 -8.33 1.95
CA GLU A 318 -0.34 -9.54 2.36
C GLU A 318 1.10 -9.23 2.77
N ALA A 319 1.30 -8.55 3.90
CA ALA A 319 2.65 -8.31 4.41
C ALA A 319 3.37 -9.64 4.75
N PHE A 320 2.61 -10.57 5.33
CA PHE A 320 3.02 -11.95 5.63
C PHE A 320 1.83 -12.89 5.47
N ALA A 321 2.06 -14.12 5.00
CA ALA A 321 1.00 -15.13 4.95
C ALA A 321 0.41 -15.42 6.34
N ALA A 322 1.24 -15.43 7.39
CA ALA A 322 0.80 -15.64 8.78
C ALA A 322 -0.30 -14.64 9.18
N GLN A 323 -0.05 -13.36 8.94
CA GLN A 323 -1.00 -12.30 9.25
C GLN A 323 -2.26 -12.41 8.36
N SER A 324 -2.10 -12.72 7.08
CA SER A 324 -3.23 -12.82 6.16
C SER A 324 -4.17 -13.98 6.52
N VAL A 325 -3.61 -15.14 6.86
CA VAL A 325 -4.38 -16.32 7.31
C VAL A 325 -5.10 -16.05 8.63
N ALA A 326 -4.40 -15.44 9.62
CA ALA A 326 -5.00 -15.10 10.90
C ALA A 326 -6.15 -14.08 10.75
N VAL A 327 -5.96 -13.03 9.97
CA VAL A 327 -6.99 -12.02 9.68
C VAL A 327 -8.20 -12.64 8.97
N GLY A 328 -7.94 -13.49 7.97
CA GLY A 328 -9.01 -14.20 7.25
C GLY A 328 -9.85 -15.09 8.17
N LYS A 329 -9.21 -15.83 9.10
CA LYS A 329 -9.90 -16.65 10.12
C LYS A 329 -10.73 -15.78 11.09
N GLU A 330 -10.17 -14.67 11.58
CA GLU A 330 -10.81 -13.79 12.56
C GLU A 330 -12.02 -13.00 12.01
N LEU A 331 -11.95 -12.63 10.72
CA LEU A 331 -13.01 -11.87 10.06
C LEU A 331 -13.99 -12.77 9.28
N GLY A 332 -13.64 -14.05 9.07
CA GLY A 332 -14.44 -14.94 8.24
C GLY A 332 -14.43 -14.57 6.76
N PHE A 333 -13.27 -14.21 6.21
CA PHE A 333 -13.16 -13.85 4.80
C PHE A 333 -13.57 -15.01 3.88
N ASP A 334 -14.40 -14.72 2.89
CA ASP A 334 -14.58 -15.57 1.74
C ASP A 334 -13.35 -15.48 0.84
N LEU A 335 -12.62 -16.59 0.70
CA LEU A 335 -11.37 -16.64 -0.05
C LEU A 335 -11.54 -16.42 -1.56
N GLU A 336 -12.74 -16.63 -2.10
CA GLU A 336 -13.05 -16.32 -3.50
C GLU A 336 -13.16 -14.82 -3.75
N LYS A 337 -13.55 -14.06 -2.73
CA LYS A 337 -13.64 -12.60 -2.77
C LYS A 337 -12.35 -11.89 -2.35
N LEU A 338 -11.40 -12.63 -1.75
CA LEU A 338 -10.16 -12.08 -1.21
C LEU A 338 -9.06 -12.04 -2.27
N ASN A 339 -8.50 -10.84 -2.50
CA ASN A 339 -7.38 -10.61 -3.39
C ASN A 339 -7.53 -11.42 -4.71
N PRO A 340 -8.53 -11.13 -5.53
CA PRO A 340 -8.84 -11.95 -6.71
C PRO A 340 -7.67 -12.05 -7.70
N ASN A 341 -6.82 -11.03 -7.75
CA ASN A 341 -5.63 -10.97 -8.61
C ASN A 341 -4.32 -11.28 -7.86
N GLY A 342 -4.37 -11.90 -6.68
CA GLY A 342 -3.21 -12.06 -5.81
C GLY A 342 -2.88 -10.77 -5.05
N GLY A 343 -1.94 -10.83 -4.11
CA GLY A 343 -1.60 -9.71 -3.23
C GLY A 343 -0.11 -9.47 -3.09
N ALA A 344 0.28 -8.81 -2.00
CA ALA A 344 1.63 -8.29 -1.81
C ALA A 344 2.73 -9.36 -1.68
N ILE A 345 2.40 -10.60 -1.32
CA ILE A 345 3.36 -11.71 -1.35
C ILE A 345 3.88 -11.93 -2.78
N ALA A 346 3.01 -11.78 -3.78
CA ALA A 346 3.37 -11.87 -5.18
C ALA A 346 3.81 -10.54 -5.76
N LEU A 347 3.01 -9.48 -5.59
CA LEU A 347 3.23 -8.18 -6.20
C LEU A 347 4.35 -7.37 -5.53
N GLY A 348 4.45 -7.45 -4.20
CA GLY A 348 5.36 -6.64 -3.39
C GLY A 348 4.67 -5.62 -2.49
N HIS A 349 5.47 -5.01 -1.57
CA HIS A 349 4.98 -4.13 -0.52
C HIS A 349 5.81 -2.85 -0.39
N PRO A 350 5.71 -1.89 -1.33
CA PRO A 350 6.28 -0.55 -1.15
C PRO A 350 5.51 0.17 -0.03
N VAL A 351 6.06 0.16 1.19
CA VAL A 351 5.32 0.38 2.44
C VAL A 351 4.42 1.62 2.45
N GLY A 352 4.93 2.79 2.08
CA GLY A 352 4.15 4.03 2.06
C GLY A 352 3.09 4.11 0.95
N ALA A 353 3.25 3.34 -0.12
CA ALA A 353 2.33 3.30 -1.26
C ALA A 353 1.24 2.22 -1.12
N SER A 354 1.53 1.14 -0.41
CA SER A 354 0.72 -0.10 -0.42
C SER A 354 -0.74 0.11 -0.06
N GLY A 355 -1.04 0.98 0.89
CA GLY A 355 -2.44 1.24 1.26
C GLY A 355 -3.27 1.84 0.13
N CYS A 356 -2.71 2.76 -0.66
CA CYS A 356 -3.37 3.27 -1.86
C CYS A 356 -3.34 2.25 -3.00
N ARG A 357 -2.25 1.46 -3.13
CA ARG A 357 -2.14 0.41 -4.14
C ARG A 357 -3.28 -0.61 -4.03
N ILE A 358 -3.57 -1.12 -2.83
CA ILE A 358 -4.68 -2.07 -2.65
C ILE A 358 -6.03 -1.42 -2.98
N LEU A 359 -6.21 -0.14 -2.65
CA LEU A 359 -7.44 0.58 -3.02
C LEU A 359 -7.56 0.76 -4.55
N VAL A 360 -6.46 1.08 -5.24
CA VAL A 360 -6.46 1.18 -6.72
C VAL A 360 -6.87 -0.16 -7.34
N THR A 361 -6.25 -1.26 -6.92
CA THR A 361 -6.60 -2.60 -7.41
C THR A 361 -8.07 -2.94 -7.11
N LEU A 362 -8.54 -2.66 -5.88
CA LEU A 362 -9.94 -2.84 -5.49
C LEU A 362 -10.90 -2.10 -6.43
N LEU A 363 -10.65 -0.82 -6.71
CA LEU A 363 -11.52 0.00 -7.56
C LEU A 363 -11.59 -0.52 -9.00
N HIS A 364 -10.45 -0.93 -9.56
CA HIS A 364 -10.41 -1.51 -10.91
C HIS A 364 -11.07 -2.88 -10.96
N GLU A 365 -10.88 -3.71 -9.95
CA GLU A 365 -11.49 -5.04 -9.89
C GLU A 365 -13.02 -4.94 -9.72
N MET A 366 -13.48 -4.05 -8.86
CA MET A 366 -14.92 -3.77 -8.72
C MET A 366 -15.56 -3.33 -10.04
N GLN A 367 -14.84 -2.57 -10.88
CA GLN A 367 -15.35 -2.19 -12.21
C GLN A 367 -15.44 -3.40 -13.15
N LYS A 368 -14.42 -4.26 -13.16
CA LYS A 368 -14.36 -5.45 -14.04
C LYS A 368 -15.42 -6.48 -13.69
N MET A 369 -15.66 -6.69 -12.41
CA MET A 369 -16.62 -7.67 -11.89
C MET A 369 -18.05 -7.11 -11.77
N ASP A 370 -18.27 -5.85 -12.06
CA ASP A 370 -19.50 -5.09 -11.73
C ASP A 370 -19.91 -5.21 -10.25
N ALA A 371 -18.91 -5.35 -9.37
CA ALA A 371 -19.09 -5.44 -7.94
C ALA A 371 -19.53 -4.10 -7.35
N LYS A 372 -20.40 -4.16 -6.33
CA LYS A 372 -21.04 -2.96 -5.74
C LYS A 372 -20.38 -2.50 -4.44
N THR A 373 -19.76 -3.41 -3.72
CA THR A 373 -19.18 -3.13 -2.40
C THR A 373 -17.76 -3.66 -2.30
N GLY A 374 -16.87 -2.83 -1.77
CA GLY A 374 -15.45 -3.18 -1.63
C GLY A 374 -14.86 -2.77 -0.29
N LEU A 375 -13.94 -3.60 0.21
CA LEU A 375 -13.15 -3.37 1.40
C LEU A 375 -11.67 -3.39 1.08
N ALA A 376 -10.94 -2.32 1.42
CA ALA A 376 -9.49 -2.31 1.46
C ALA A 376 -9.01 -2.27 2.91
N THR A 377 -8.09 -3.17 3.30
CA THR A 377 -7.55 -3.21 4.67
C THR A 377 -6.11 -3.67 4.71
N LEU A 378 -5.33 -3.16 5.69
CA LEU A 378 -3.95 -3.57 5.90
C LEU A 378 -3.49 -3.41 7.34
N CYS A 379 -2.50 -4.23 7.72
CA CYS A 379 -1.77 -4.09 8.97
C CYS A 379 -0.75 -2.94 8.90
N ILE A 380 -0.36 -2.47 10.05
CA ILE A 380 0.56 -1.34 10.21
C ILE A 380 1.56 -1.68 11.32
N GLY A 381 2.85 -1.51 11.03
CA GLY A 381 3.92 -1.64 12.02
C GLY A 381 3.69 -0.73 13.24
N GLY A 382 4.08 -1.19 14.40
CA GLY A 382 3.79 -0.50 15.68
C GLY A 382 2.44 -0.86 16.28
N GLY A 383 1.70 -1.81 15.71
CA GLY A 383 0.45 -2.34 16.28
C GLY A 383 -0.79 -1.54 15.89
N MET A 384 -1.04 -1.39 14.60
CA MET A 384 -2.23 -0.71 14.09
C MET A 384 -2.81 -1.43 12.85
N GLY A 385 -3.98 -1.00 12.43
CA GLY A 385 -4.60 -1.36 11.15
C GLY A 385 -5.34 -0.18 10.54
N CYS A 386 -5.46 -0.18 9.22
CA CYS A 386 -6.28 0.77 8.46
C CYS A 386 -7.27 0.01 7.60
N ALA A 387 -8.47 0.56 7.46
CA ALA A 387 -9.50 0.01 6.58
C ALA A 387 -10.34 1.12 5.93
N THR A 388 -10.81 0.85 4.72
CA THR A 388 -11.66 1.75 3.92
C THR A 388 -12.73 0.95 3.21
N ILE A 389 -13.97 1.41 3.28
CA ILE A 389 -15.12 0.84 2.56
C ILE A 389 -15.48 1.78 1.41
N VAL A 390 -15.71 1.19 0.24
CA VAL A 390 -16.16 1.88 -0.96
C VAL A 390 -17.40 1.20 -1.55
N LYS A 391 -18.23 1.98 -2.24
CA LYS A 391 -19.43 1.47 -2.95
C LYS A 391 -19.49 2.02 -4.38
N ARG A 392 -19.99 1.21 -5.30
CA ARG A 392 -20.37 1.63 -6.66
C ARG A 392 -21.90 1.61 -6.79
N ASP A 393 -22.41 2.59 -7.50
CA ASP A 393 -23.86 2.69 -7.83
C ASP A 393 -24.28 1.63 -8.86
#